data_375389b95c4c749c647cda986c317d23
#
_entry.id   375389b95c4c749c647cda986c317d23
#
_cell.length_a   1.000
_cell.length_b   1.000
_cell.length_c   1.000
_cell.angle_alpha   90.00
_cell.angle_beta   90.00
_cell.angle_gamma   90.00
#
_symmetry.space_group_name_H-M   'P 1'
#
loop_
_entity.id
_entity.type
_entity.pdbx_description
1 polymer ?
#
loop_
_entity_poly.entity_id
_entity_poly.type
_entity_poly.pdbx_seq_one_letter_code
_entity_poly.pdbx_strand_id
1 'polypeptide(L)'
;MGAGKSTHSRLVAQDNNALLIAEDDWLTAHYPGLIQTFDDYIKYSALVRPFIKSHVKGLLNIGVNVVMDFPANTVKQRAWFTSLCTETHSEHELCYLDVSDEQCLAQIAQRRVEQPQRAKFDTEAVFHQVTRYFEAPTGSENLNIVHVT
;
A
#
# COMPACT_ATOMS: atom_id res chain seq x y z
N MET A 1 -2.66 -7.56 5.10
CA MET A 1 -2.00 -6.90 6.25
C MET A 1 -0.94 -7.86 6.78
N GLY A 2 0.25 -7.39 7.18
CA GLY A 2 1.29 -8.29 7.68
C GLY A 2 2.14 -9.06 6.64
N ALA A 3 1.91 -8.89 5.35
CA ALA A 3 2.62 -9.61 4.29
C ALA A 3 4.05 -9.09 3.98
N GLY A 4 4.59 -8.16 4.75
CA GLY A 4 5.92 -7.59 4.50
C GLY A 4 5.98 -6.50 3.43
N LYS A 5 4.84 -5.93 3.04
CA LYS A 5 4.72 -4.92 1.97
C LYS A 5 5.76 -3.79 2.08
N SER A 6 5.87 -3.14 3.23
CA SER A 6 6.77 -1.98 3.40
C SER A 6 8.25 -2.35 3.33
N THR A 7 8.64 -3.55 3.75
CA THR A 7 10.01 -4.05 3.58
C THR A 7 10.30 -4.28 2.11
N HIS A 8 9.41 -4.98 1.41
CA HIS A 8 9.55 -5.26 -0.02
C HIS A 8 9.57 -3.97 -0.85
N SER A 9 8.69 -3.01 -0.57
CA SER A 9 8.63 -1.71 -1.26
C SER A 9 9.94 -0.92 -1.16
N ARG A 10 10.60 -0.95 0.00
CA ARG A 10 11.92 -0.29 0.16
C ARG A 10 12.99 -0.95 -0.71
N LEU A 11 13.04 -2.28 -0.76
CA LEU A 11 13.98 -3.01 -1.61
C LEU A 11 13.74 -2.70 -3.09
N VAL A 12 12.49 -2.79 -3.55
CA VAL A 12 12.15 -2.48 -4.94
C VAL A 12 12.52 -1.03 -5.29
N ALA A 13 12.29 -0.07 -4.39
CA ALA A 13 12.67 1.31 -4.62
C ALA A 13 14.18 1.51 -4.75
N GLN A 14 14.98 0.83 -3.93
CA GLN A 14 16.44 0.86 -4.00
C GLN A 14 16.96 0.24 -5.29
N ASP A 15 16.48 -0.95 -5.64
CA ASP A 15 16.94 -1.71 -6.79
C ASP A 15 16.62 -1.03 -8.13
N ASN A 16 15.54 -0.24 -8.17
CA ASN A 16 15.07 0.45 -9.37
C ASN A 16 15.38 1.97 -9.38
N ASN A 17 16.16 2.47 -8.44
CA ASN A 17 16.42 3.90 -8.27
C ASN A 17 15.11 4.72 -8.33
N ALA A 18 14.12 4.29 -7.55
CA ALA A 18 12.77 4.84 -7.55
C ALA A 18 12.49 5.62 -6.26
N LEU A 19 11.60 6.60 -6.36
CA LEU A 19 11.07 7.30 -5.20
C LEU A 19 10.00 6.44 -4.52
N LEU A 20 10.20 6.13 -3.25
CA LEU A 20 9.19 5.45 -2.43
C LEU A 20 8.19 6.46 -1.86
N ILE A 21 6.91 6.21 -2.10
CA ILE A 21 5.81 6.93 -1.45
C ILE A 21 5.02 5.91 -0.63
N ALA A 22 5.08 6.04 0.70
CA ALA A 22 4.36 5.20 1.64
C ALA A 22 3.16 5.94 2.23
N GLU A 23 1.96 5.40 2.08
CA GLU A 23 0.73 6.04 2.57
C GLU A 23 0.77 6.27 4.07
N ASP A 24 1.24 5.28 4.85
CA ASP A 24 1.32 5.38 6.30
C ASP A 24 2.22 6.53 6.77
N ASP A 25 3.35 6.76 6.09
CA ASP A 25 4.26 7.86 6.41
C ASP A 25 3.62 9.21 6.14
N TRP A 26 2.93 9.34 5.01
CA TRP A 26 2.21 10.56 4.63
C TRP A 26 1.06 10.86 5.58
N LEU A 27 0.27 9.85 5.95
CA LEU A 27 -0.82 10.01 6.90
C LEU A 27 -0.31 10.42 8.30
N THR A 28 0.77 9.80 8.75
CA THR A 28 1.38 10.13 10.04
C THR A 28 1.93 11.56 10.07
N ALA A 29 2.56 12.00 8.97
CA ALA A 29 3.13 13.33 8.87
C ALA A 29 2.06 14.44 8.77
N HIS A 30 0.97 14.19 8.02
CA HIS A 30 -0.07 15.20 7.80
C HIS A 30 -1.15 15.25 8.89
N TYR A 31 -1.41 14.11 9.54
CA TYR A 31 -2.50 13.94 10.53
C TYR A 31 -1.99 13.34 11.85
N PRO A 32 -0.97 13.95 12.50
CA PRO A 32 -0.38 13.38 13.69
C PRO A 32 -1.41 13.26 14.81
N GLY A 33 -1.57 12.05 15.34
CA GLY A 33 -2.50 11.76 16.44
C GLY A 33 -3.98 11.75 16.09
N LEU A 34 -4.38 12.05 14.85
CA LEU A 34 -5.79 12.10 14.44
C LEU A 34 -6.36 10.75 13.99
N ILE A 35 -5.50 9.80 13.60
CA ILE A 35 -5.92 8.48 13.12
C ILE A 35 -5.91 7.53 14.31
N GLN A 36 -7.10 7.30 14.88
CA GLN A 36 -7.28 6.45 16.06
C GLN A 36 -8.06 5.17 15.74
N THR A 37 -8.87 5.20 14.68
CA THR A 37 -9.75 4.11 14.25
C THR A 37 -9.53 3.79 12.78
N PHE A 38 -10.11 2.66 12.33
CA PHE A 38 -10.09 2.30 10.91
C PHE A 38 -10.90 3.30 10.07
N ASP A 39 -11.99 3.85 10.60
CA ASP A 39 -12.79 4.88 9.91
C ASP A 39 -12.00 6.18 9.75
N ASP A 40 -11.22 6.57 10.76
CA ASP A 40 -10.30 7.72 10.64
C ASP A 40 -9.28 7.47 9.52
N TYR A 41 -8.71 6.27 9.46
CA TYR A 41 -7.78 5.91 8.40
C TYR A 41 -8.42 6.07 7.01
N ILE A 42 -9.62 5.53 6.80
CA ILE A 42 -10.35 5.68 5.52
C ILE A 42 -10.57 7.16 5.19
N LYS A 43 -11.02 7.94 6.16
CA LYS A 43 -11.30 9.38 6.01
C LYS A 43 -10.03 10.14 5.60
N TYR A 44 -8.96 10.01 6.34
CA TYR A 44 -7.74 10.78 6.10
C TYR A 44 -6.98 10.29 4.86
N SER A 45 -7.01 9.00 4.56
CA SER A 45 -6.51 8.46 3.30
C SER A 45 -7.24 9.08 2.09
N ALA A 46 -8.57 9.22 2.16
CA ALA A 46 -9.35 9.86 1.10
C ALA A 46 -8.98 11.34 0.91
N LEU A 47 -8.68 12.07 2.00
CA LEU A 47 -8.30 13.49 1.95
C LEU A 47 -6.93 13.72 1.31
N VAL A 48 -5.96 12.85 1.56
CA VAL A 48 -4.59 13.01 1.03
C VAL A 48 -4.43 12.50 -0.40
N ARG A 49 -5.30 11.60 -0.86
CA ARG A 49 -5.20 10.96 -2.19
C ARG A 49 -5.16 11.91 -3.38
N PRO A 50 -5.98 12.97 -3.47
CA PRO A 50 -5.89 13.90 -4.60
C PRO A 50 -4.53 14.59 -4.71
N PHE A 51 -3.93 14.94 -3.57
CA PHE A 51 -2.60 15.53 -3.52
C PHE A 51 -1.53 14.51 -3.97
N ILE A 52 -1.58 13.29 -3.43
CA ILE A 52 -0.68 12.21 -3.83
C ILE A 52 -0.80 11.93 -5.33
N LYS A 53 -2.03 11.86 -5.86
CA LYS A 53 -2.26 11.67 -7.30
C LYS A 53 -1.54 12.73 -8.13
N SER A 54 -1.72 14.00 -7.79
CA SER A 54 -1.08 15.11 -8.49
C SER A 54 0.45 15.04 -8.42
N HIS A 55 0.98 14.72 -7.24
CA HIS A 55 2.42 14.62 -7.01
C HIS A 55 3.04 13.46 -7.79
N VAL A 56 2.45 12.26 -7.73
CA VAL A 56 2.91 11.08 -8.47
C VAL A 56 2.90 11.32 -9.98
N LYS A 57 1.81 11.92 -10.51
CA LYS A 57 1.75 12.29 -11.93
C LYS A 57 2.87 13.24 -12.34
N GLY A 58 3.17 14.23 -11.49
CA GLY A 58 4.29 15.13 -11.73
C GLY A 58 5.63 14.41 -11.82
N LEU A 59 5.90 13.47 -10.89
CA LEU A 59 7.12 12.67 -10.88
C LEU A 59 7.24 11.77 -12.11
N LEU A 60 6.18 11.05 -12.46
CA LEU A 60 6.15 10.17 -13.64
C LEU A 60 6.38 10.97 -14.93
N ASN A 61 5.77 12.14 -15.07
CA ASN A 61 5.90 12.99 -16.26
C ASN A 61 7.31 13.53 -16.47
N ILE A 62 8.12 13.64 -15.43
CA ILE A 62 9.54 14.03 -15.54
C ILE A 62 10.49 12.82 -15.55
N GLY A 63 9.95 11.60 -15.68
CA GLY A 63 10.75 10.39 -15.84
C GLY A 63 11.27 9.77 -14.55
N VAL A 64 10.69 10.10 -13.40
CA VAL A 64 11.07 9.49 -12.11
C VAL A 64 10.29 8.19 -11.91
N ASN A 65 11.00 7.10 -11.61
CA ASN A 65 10.38 5.86 -11.17
C ASN A 65 9.78 6.03 -9.78
N VAL A 66 8.56 5.53 -9.56
CA VAL A 66 7.85 5.65 -8.29
C VAL A 66 7.41 4.27 -7.80
N VAL A 67 7.70 3.97 -6.55
CA VAL A 67 7.15 2.81 -5.82
C VAL A 67 6.11 3.31 -4.84
N MET A 68 4.90 2.74 -4.90
CA MET A 68 3.79 3.12 -4.03
C MET A 68 3.50 2.03 -3.00
N ASP A 69 3.85 2.29 -1.74
CA ASP A 69 3.52 1.43 -0.61
C ASP A 69 2.13 1.79 -0.06
N PHE A 70 1.10 1.30 -0.74
CA PHE A 70 -0.30 1.57 -0.47
C PHE A 70 -1.11 0.28 -0.41
N PRO A 71 -2.30 0.27 0.23
CA PRO A 71 -3.24 -0.82 0.06
C PRO A 71 -3.73 -0.93 -1.38
N ALA A 72 -3.62 -2.13 -1.95
CA ALA A 72 -4.14 -2.50 -3.26
C ALA A 72 -5.01 -3.77 -3.17
N ASN A 73 -5.80 -3.85 -2.10
CA ASN A 73 -6.53 -5.05 -1.69
C ASN A 73 -7.78 -5.33 -2.54
N THR A 74 -8.31 -4.31 -3.21
CA THR A 74 -9.55 -4.44 -3.99
C THR A 74 -9.32 -4.03 -5.45
N VAL A 75 -10.16 -4.53 -6.35
CA VAL A 75 -10.18 -4.13 -7.76
C VAL A 75 -10.28 -2.59 -7.88
N LYS A 76 -11.14 -1.97 -7.08
CA LYS A 76 -11.32 -0.50 -7.08
C LYS A 76 -10.04 0.23 -6.67
N GLN A 77 -9.31 -0.26 -5.67
CA GLN A 77 -8.05 0.34 -5.26
C GLN A 77 -7.00 0.20 -6.37
N ARG A 78 -6.89 -0.98 -6.97
CA ARG A 78 -5.95 -1.21 -8.08
C ARG A 78 -6.27 -0.38 -9.32
N ALA A 79 -7.55 -0.21 -9.65
CA ALA A 79 -7.98 0.66 -10.75
C ALA A 79 -7.54 2.13 -10.57
N TRP A 80 -7.47 2.61 -9.33
CA TRP A 80 -6.95 3.95 -9.06
C TRP A 80 -5.46 4.08 -9.45
N PHE A 81 -4.64 3.08 -9.15
CA PHE A 81 -3.21 3.08 -9.55
C PHE A 81 -3.05 2.97 -11.06
N THR A 82 -3.78 2.08 -11.71
CA THR A 82 -3.71 1.95 -13.17
C THR A 82 -4.17 3.22 -13.89
N SER A 83 -5.11 3.99 -13.30
CA SER A 83 -5.49 5.29 -13.84
C SER A 83 -4.33 6.30 -13.87
N LEU A 84 -3.46 6.29 -12.85
CA LEU A 84 -2.24 7.12 -12.83
C LEU A 84 -1.32 6.79 -14.02
N CYS A 85 -1.09 5.49 -14.25
CA CYS A 85 -0.23 5.02 -15.31
C CYS A 85 -0.81 5.34 -16.70
N THR A 86 -2.12 5.16 -16.87
CA THR A 86 -2.82 5.52 -18.12
C THR A 86 -2.73 7.03 -18.39
N GLU A 87 -2.98 7.86 -17.39
CA GLU A 87 -2.96 9.32 -17.50
C GLU A 87 -1.56 9.90 -17.78
N THR A 88 -0.51 9.16 -17.42
CA THR A 88 0.89 9.57 -17.61
C THR A 88 1.63 8.77 -18.68
N HIS A 89 0.96 7.82 -19.34
CA HIS A 89 1.55 6.88 -20.31
C HIS A 89 2.75 6.11 -19.71
N SER A 90 2.68 5.76 -18.43
CA SER A 90 3.73 5.04 -17.71
C SER A 90 3.44 3.54 -17.67
N GLU A 91 4.49 2.73 -17.76
CA GLU A 91 4.41 1.31 -17.46
C GLU A 91 4.21 1.08 -15.96
N HIS A 92 3.70 -0.09 -15.58
CA HIS A 92 3.49 -0.44 -14.18
C HIS A 92 3.74 -1.92 -13.90
N GLU A 93 4.08 -2.20 -12.65
CA GLU A 93 4.10 -3.54 -12.08
C GLU A 93 3.31 -3.55 -10.77
N LEU A 94 2.53 -4.61 -10.56
CA LEU A 94 1.90 -4.92 -9.29
C LEU A 94 2.68 -6.04 -8.61
N CYS A 95 3.44 -5.74 -7.55
CA CYS A 95 4.07 -6.75 -6.72
C CYS A 95 3.01 -7.40 -5.82
N TYR A 96 2.63 -8.62 -6.14
CA TYR A 96 1.66 -9.39 -5.37
C TYR A 96 2.39 -10.29 -4.37
N LEU A 97 2.30 -9.94 -3.09
CA LEU A 97 2.88 -10.71 -1.99
C LEU A 97 1.89 -11.80 -1.60
N ASP A 98 2.13 -13.02 -2.07
CA ASP A 98 1.32 -14.20 -1.78
C ASP A 98 1.84 -14.91 -0.53
N VAL A 99 1.42 -14.41 0.63
CA VAL A 99 1.84 -14.85 1.96
C VAL A 99 0.65 -15.43 2.71
N SER A 100 0.84 -16.58 3.36
CA SER A 100 -0.24 -17.24 4.10
C SER A 100 -0.75 -16.41 5.28
N ASP A 101 -1.99 -16.65 5.69
CA ASP A 101 -2.59 -15.98 6.84
C ASP A 101 -1.79 -16.21 8.13
N GLU A 102 -1.27 -17.42 8.33
CA GLU A 102 -0.45 -17.77 9.50
C GLU A 102 0.85 -16.94 9.54
N GLN A 103 1.50 -16.79 8.41
CA GLN A 103 2.73 -15.98 8.30
C GLN A 103 2.41 -14.49 8.51
N CYS A 104 1.32 -14.00 7.94
CA CYS A 104 0.85 -12.63 8.15
C CYS A 104 0.58 -12.35 9.63
N LEU A 105 -0.14 -13.24 10.33
CA LEU A 105 -0.44 -13.10 11.76
C LEU A 105 0.81 -13.15 12.62
N ALA A 106 1.77 -14.03 12.31
CA ALA A 106 3.05 -14.10 13.01
C ALA A 106 3.84 -12.78 12.86
N GLN A 107 3.88 -12.19 11.65
CA GLN A 107 4.54 -10.91 11.40
C GLN A 107 3.82 -9.74 12.11
N ILE A 108 2.49 -9.76 12.19
CA ILE A 108 1.70 -8.79 12.95
C ILE A 108 2.04 -8.87 14.44
N ALA A 109 2.11 -10.09 15.00
CA ALA A 109 2.43 -10.30 16.41
C ALA A 109 3.84 -9.79 16.74
N GLN A 110 4.83 -10.07 15.90
CA GLN A 110 6.19 -9.55 16.04
C GLN A 110 6.20 -8.01 15.99
N ARG A 111 5.55 -7.42 14.99
CA ARG A 111 5.50 -5.95 14.82
C ARG A 111 4.85 -5.24 15.99
N ARG A 112 3.87 -5.83 16.67
CA ARG A 112 3.27 -5.28 17.89
C ARG A 112 4.28 -5.13 19.04
N VAL A 113 5.24 -6.04 19.11
CA VAL A 113 6.33 -5.97 20.11
C VAL A 113 7.34 -4.90 19.73
N GLU A 114 7.73 -4.86 18.46
CA GLU A 114 8.74 -3.92 17.93
C GLU A 114 8.23 -2.47 17.85
N GLN A 115 6.92 -2.30 17.60
CA GLN A 115 6.26 -1.00 17.40
C GLN A 115 4.98 -0.91 18.22
N PRO A 116 5.06 -0.71 19.55
CA PRO A 116 3.90 -0.72 20.47
C PRO A 116 2.82 0.31 20.11
N GLN A 117 3.19 1.42 19.46
CA GLN A 117 2.25 2.45 18.99
C GLN A 117 1.26 1.92 17.95
N ARG A 118 1.59 0.83 17.26
CA ARG A 118 0.73 0.17 16.27
C ARG A 118 -0.18 -0.90 16.88
N ALA A 119 0.00 -1.24 18.14
CA ALA A 119 -0.69 -2.38 18.77
C ALA A 119 -2.22 -2.33 18.66
N LYS A 120 -2.81 -1.13 18.60
CA LYS A 120 -4.25 -0.92 18.45
C LYS A 120 -4.78 -1.29 17.05
N PHE A 121 -3.93 -1.20 16.02
CA PHE A 121 -4.27 -1.56 14.64
C PHE A 121 -3.79 -2.96 14.26
N ASP A 122 -2.68 -3.40 14.85
CA ASP A 122 -2.05 -4.68 14.55
C ASP A 122 -2.67 -5.79 15.42
N THR A 123 -3.95 -6.05 15.22
CA THR A 123 -4.71 -7.10 15.91
C THR A 123 -5.23 -8.15 14.93
N GLU A 124 -5.45 -9.36 15.43
CA GLU A 124 -6.07 -10.44 14.66
C GLU A 124 -7.47 -10.05 14.15
N ALA A 125 -8.25 -9.33 14.97
CA ALA A 125 -9.57 -8.85 14.57
C ALA A 125 -9.50 -7.89 13.36
N VAL A 126 -8.56 -6.94 13.38
CA VAL A 126 -8.33 -6.02 12.25
C VAL A 126 -7.78 -6.77 11.03
N PHE A 127 -6.90 -7.76 11.24
CA PHE A 127 -6.42 -8.62 10.16
C PHE A 127 -7.59 -9.31 9.43
N HIS A 128 -8.46 -10.00 10.15
CA HIS A 128 -9.61 -10.67 9.56
C HIS A 128 -10.60 -9.70 8.92
N GLN A 129 -10.81 -8.52 9.51
CA GLN A 129 -11.64 -7.48 8.92
C GLN A 129 -11.11 -7.02 7.56
N VAL A 130 -9.81 -6.76 7.46
CA VAL A 130 -9.17 -6.30 6.20
C VAL A 130 -9.13 -7.44 5.17
N THR A 131 -8.78 -8.67 5.60
CA THR A 131 -8.67 -9.83 4.71
C THR A 131 -10.03 -10.18 4.08
N ARG A 132 -11.14 -9.95 4.78
CA ARG A 132 -12.49 -10.18 4.24
C ARG A 132 -12.79 -9.35 2.97
N TYR A 133 -12.16 -8.19 2.81
CA TYR A 133 -12.34 -7.33 1.65
C TYR A 133 -11.27 -7.54 0.58
N PHE A 134 -10.37 -8.51 0.77
CA PHE A 134 -9.34 -8.78 -0.21
C PHE A 134 -9.91 -9.47 -1.44
N GLU A 135 -9.61 -8.89 -2.59
CA GLU A 135 -9.95 -9.43 -3.92
C GLU A 135 -8.62 -9.73 -4.63
N ALA A 136 -8.34 -11.01 -4.86
CA ALA A 136 -7.11 -11.40 -5.57
C ALA A 136 -7.05 -10.75 -6.96
N PRO A 137 -5.87 -10.27 -7.41
CA PRO A 137 -5.72 -9.72 -8.75
C PRO A 137 -6.10 -10.74 -9.82
N THR A 138 -6.80 -10.29 -10.86
CA THR A 138 -7.26 -11.15 -11.96
C THR A 138 -6.75 -10.65 -13.30
N GLY A 139 -6.70 -11.53 -14.31
CA GLY A 139 -6.27 -11.19 -15.67
C GLY A 139 -7.15 -10.12 -16.36
N SER A 140 -8.41 -9.95 -15.90
CA SER A 140 -9.31 -8.93 -16.45
C SER A 140 -8.96 -7.49 -16.09
N GLU A 141 -8.07 -7.29 -15.11
CA GLU A 141 -7.63 -5.97 -14.67
C GLU A 141 -6.49 -5.39 -15.54
N ASN A 142 -5.95 -6.17 -16.49
CA ASN A 142 -4.79 -5.79 -17.32
C ASN A 142 -3.58 -5.30 -16.52
N LEU A 143 -3.31 -5.95 -15.39
CA LEU A 143 -2.19 -5.66 -14.53
C LEU A 143 -0.95 -6.47 -14.97
N ASN A 144 0.22 -5.83 -14.96
CA ASN A 144 1.48 -6.55 -14.98
C ASN A 144 1.81 -7.03 -13.56
N ILE A 145 1.54 -8.31 -13.28
CA ILE A 145 1.66 -8.89 -11.92
C ILE A 145 2.99 -9.61 -11.77
N VAL A 146 3.74 -9.21 -10.77
CA VAL A 146 4.95 -9.91 -10.29
C VAL A 146 4.62 -10.60 -8.97
N HIS A 147 4.65 -11.94 -8.98
CA HIS A 147 4.43 -12.73 -7.76
C HIS A 147 5.71 -12.75 -6.92
N VAL A 148 5.57 -12.43 -5.65
CA VAL A 148 6.63 -12.45 -4.66
C VAL A 148 6.23 -13.43 -3.56
N THR A 149 7.04 -14.44 -3.36
CA THR A 149 6.85 -15.48 -2.34
C THR A 149 7.85 -15.33 -1.20
#